data_87547cb6af7eec3d252176d3104ea25f
#
_entry.id   87547cb6af7eec3d252176d3104ea25f
#
_cell.length_a   1.000
_cell.length_b   1.000
_cell.length_c   1.000
_cell.angle_alpha   90.00
_cell.angle_beta   90.00
_cell.angle_gamma   90.00
#
_symmetry.space_group_name_H-M   'P 1'
#
loop_
_entity.id
_entity.type
_entity.pdbx_description
1 polymer ?
#
loop_
_entity_poly.entity_id
_entity_poly.type
_entity_poly.pdbx_seq_one_letter_code
_entity_poly.pdbx_strand_id
1 'polypeptide(L)'
;MTSPSLIAGIDAGKLQALAQREARRFAATRPKSARAMANADQVYLDGVPMHWMKDWPMPHLPLVAQAEGALITDIDGYQINDFCLGDTGSMFGHSPKPVAKAIRAQARKGLTYMLPTEAALEAGQLLSDVFGPYRWQIATTATDANRFALRVARAVTGRPKVLVFNGCYHGTVDDIFVTLKDGKTVNRAGLLGQVTDLSTLAVCAEFNDLAAVEAALAQGDLAAILTEPVLTNSCMVLPSAGFLEGLRRLSTQYGSLLILDETHTISTGYGGYCGVHGLQPDIFVVGKCVAGGLPTAAWGLNAATAIRYQAANANRPAGHSGMGTTLSANPLQFVCLCATLSQVMTRQAYAHMDHLAQRLLDGLTQAITAHALPWHALRVGARVEFICALGPLHNGAEAALAHQPQIEAALHMALLNRGCLIAPFHNMMLISPATKRRQVDTLIATFAEILSELTA
;
A
#
# COMPACT_ATOMS: atom_id res chain seq x y z
N MET A 1 -30.40 33.59 -10.66
CA MET A 1 -29.08 32.94 -10.73
C MET A 1 -29.20 31.64 -9.92
N THR A 2 -29.12 30.49 -10.57
CA THR A 2 -29.09 29.19 -9.88
C THR A 2 -27.83 29.17 -9.02
N SER A 3 -27.95 28.88 -7.74
CA SER A 3 -26.79 28.69 -6.87
C SER A 3 -25.82 27.69 -7.49
N PRO A 4 -24.50 27.93 -7.47
CA PRO A 4 -23.54 27.01 -8.03
C PRO A 4 -23.68 25.63 -7.35
N SER A 5 -23.66 24.58 -8.16
CA SER A 5 -23.64 23.20 -7.64
C SER A 5 -22.26 22.94 -7.04
N LEU A 6 -22.19 22.74 -5.71
CA LEU A 6 -20.96 22.44 -5.00
C LEU A 6 -20.76 20.92 -4.86
N ILE A 7 -19.55 20.45 -5.13
CA ILE A 7 -19.09 19.08 -4.86
C ILE A 7 -18.00 19.17 -3.80
N ALA A 8 -18.26 18.66 -2.60
CA ALA A 8 -17.35 18.75 -1.46
C ALA A 8 -16.73 20.15 -1.26
N GLY A 9 -17.53 21.21 -1.42
CA GLY A 9 -17.11 22.60 -1.27
C GLY A 9 -16.52 23.26 -2.52
N ILE A 10 -16.37 22.53 -3.62
CA ILE A 10 -15.82 23.03 -4.90
C ILE A 10 -16.94 23.31 -5.90
N ASP A 11 -16.87 24.44 -6.60
CA ASP A 11 -17.77 24.75 -7.72
C ASP A 11 -17.60 23.76 -8.89
N ALA A 12 -18.68 23.08 -9.27
CA ALA A 12 -18.66 22.05 -10.30
C ALA A 12 -18.23 22.58 -11.67
N GLY A 13 -18.56 23.84 -12.01
CA GLY A 13 -18.17 24.45 -13.28
C GLY A 13 -16.66 24.75 -13.33
N LYS A 14 -16.10 25.28 -12.24
CA LYS A 14 -14.64 25.50 -12.12
C LYS A 14 -13.87 24.18 -12.14
N LEU A 15 -14.38 23.16 -11.45
CA LEU A 15 -13.78 21.82 -11.46
C LEU A 15 -13.72 21.24 -12.87
N GLN A 16 -14.82 21.32 -13.62
CA GLN A 16 -14.89 20.86 -15.00
C GLN A 16 -13.94 21.65 -15.91
N ALA A 17 -13.87 22.97 -15.76
CA ALA A 17 -12.96 23.82 -16.51
C ALA A 17 -11.49 23.49 -16.25
N LEU A 18 -11.13 23.28 -14.97
CA LEU A 18 -9.79 22.80 -14.56
C LEU A 18 -9.47 21.48 -15.23
N ALA A 19 -10.32 20.46 -15.06
CA ALA A 19 -10.11 19.12 -15.60
C ALA A 19 -9.87 19.14 -17.13
N GLN A 20 -10.71 19.87 -17.88
CA GLN A 20 -10.58 19.99 -19.34
C GLN A 20 -9.31 20.74 -19.75
N ARG A 21 -8.96 21.81 -19.05
CA ARG A 21 -7.74 22.57 -19.31
C ARG A 21 -6.49 21.71 -19.08
N GLU A 22 -6.43 21.04 -17.95
CA GLU A 22 -5.27 20.24 -17.57
C GLU A 22 -5.12 18.99 -18.46
N ALA A 23 -6.22 18.35 -18.87
CA ALA A 23 -6.17 17.24 -19.83
C ALA A 23 -5.62 17.68 -21.20
N ARG A 24 -6.07 18.84 -21.73
CA ARG A 24 -5.53 19.41 -22.96
C ARG A 24 -4.04 19.77 -22.83
N ARG A 25 -3.65 20.37 -21.70
CA ARG A 25 -2.25 20.71 -21.41
C ARG A 25 -1.37 19.47 -21.38
N PHE A 26 -1.81 18.41 -20.68
CA PHE A 26 -1.09 17.14 -20.60
C PHE A 26 -0.87 16.52 -21.99
N ALA A 27 -1.93 16.41 -22.80
CA ALA A 27 -1.86 15.84 -24.14
C ALA A 27 -0.93 16.66 -25.08
N ALA A 28 -0.99 18.00 -25.01
CA ALA A 28 -0.14 18.87 -25.81
C ALA A 28 1.33 18.82 -25.43
N THR A 29 1.65 18.57 -24.15
CA THR A 29 3.02 18.60 -23.63
C THR A 29 3.73 17.25 -23.67
N ARG A 30 3.01 16.13 -23.90
CA ARG A 30 3.58 14.77 -23.91
C ARG A 30 3.36 14.01 -25.23
N PRO A 31 3.73 14.61 -26.40
CA PRO A 31 3.47 14.02 -27.71
C PRO A 31 4.28 12.75 -27.99
N LYS A 32 5.46 12.56 -27.37
CA LYS A 32 6.25 11.33 -27.55
C LYS A 32 5.58 10.15 -26.83
N SER A 33 5.14 10.36 -25.59
CA SER A 33 4.37 9.37 -24.83
C SER A 33 3.07 9.01 -25.54
N ALA A 34 2.32 10.01 -26.04
CA ALA A 34 1.09 9.78 -26.82
C ALA A 34 1.34 8.88 -28.04
N ARG A 35 2.38 9.19 -28.84
CA ARG A 35 2.73 8.38 -30.04
C ARG A 35 3.15 6.97 -29.67
N ALA A 36 3.93 6.81 -28.61
CA ALA A 36 4.39 5.49 -28.18
C ALA A 36 3.24 4.61 -27.68
N MET A 37 2.24 5.18 -27.03
CA MET A 37 1.06 4.48 -26.53
C MET A 37 -0.04 4.25 -27.57
N ALA A 38 0.05 4.87 -28.74
CA ALA A 38 -1.03 4.88 -29.75
C ALA A 38 -1.46 3.49 -30.27
N ASN A 39 -0.56 2.50 -30.23
CA ASN A 39 -0.83 1.12 -30.64
C ASN A 39 -0.51 0.10 -29.53
N ALA A 40 -0.54 0.52 -28.28
CA ALA A 40 -0.20 -0.34 -27.17
C ALA A 40 -1.19 -1.51 -26.98
N ASP A 41 -2.43 -1.36 -27.42
CA ASP A 41 -3.47 -2.38 -27.46
C ASP A 41 -3.16 -3.56 -28.39
N GLN A 42 -2.25 -3.39 -29.36
CA GLN A 42 -1.79 -4.46 -30.24
C GLN A 42 -0.82 -5.44 -29.53
N VAL A 43 -0.21 -5.02 -28.42
CA VAL A 43 0.80 -5.82 -27.70
C VAL A 43 0.45 -6.10 -26.25
N TYR A 44 -0.42 -5.29 -25.63
CA TYR A 44 -0.86 -5.46 -24.25
C TYR A 44 -2.38 -5.45 -24.15
N LEU A 45 -2.92 -6.29 -23.29
CA LEU A 45 -4.35 -6.29 -22.95
C LEU A 45 -4.74 -4.88 -22.44
N ASP A 46 -5.80 -4.31 -22.97
CA ASP A 46 -6.25 -2.94 -22.69
C ASP A 46 -5.18 -1.85 -22.91
N GLY A 47 -4.15 -2.12 -23.72
CA GLY A 47 -3.08 -1.16 -24.02
C GLY A 47 -2.09 -0.90 -22.89
N VAL A 48 -2.10 -1.68 -21.81
CA VAL A 48 -1.23 -1.48 -20.63
C VAL A 48 -0.62 -2.80 -20.16
N PRO A 49 0.63 -2.79 -19.62
CA PRO A 49 1.27 -3.99 -19.14
C PRO A 49 0.70 -4.54 -17.82
N MET A 50 -0.08 -3.74 -17.10
CA MET A 50 -0.78 -4.13 -15.88
C MET A 50 -2.18 -3.51 -15.85
N HIS A 51 -3.19 -4.33 -15.56
CA HIS A 51 -4.59 -4.00 -15.75
C HIS A 51 -5.05 -2.66 -15.14
N TRP A 52 -4.69 -2.36 -13.89
CA TRP A 52 -5.09 -1.12 -13.23
C TRP A 52 -4.41 0.15 -13.77
N MET A 53 -3.36 0.03 -14.62
CA MET A 53 -2.73 1.20 -15.22
C MET A 53 -3.65 1.96 -16.19
N LYS A 54 -4.69 1.30 -16.72
CA LYS A 54 -5.70 1.96 -17.56
C LYS A 54 -6.57 2.97 -16.80
N ASP A 55 -6.65 2.82 -15.48
CA ASP A 55 -7.53 3.62 -14.62
C ASP A 55 -6.87 4.92 -14.12
N TRP A 56 -5.63 5.20 -14.57
CA TRP A 56 -5.03 6.51 -14.32
C TRP A 56 -5.86 7.62 -14.98
N PRO A 57 -6.20 8.71 -14.26
CA PRO A 57 -7.11 9.75 -14.76
C PRO A 57 -6.40 10.70 -15.72
N MET A 58 -5.85 10.18 -16.82
CA MET A 58 -5.10 10.98 -17.82
C MET A 58 -5.38 10.50 -19.25
N PRO A 59 -5.21 11.38 -20.27
CA PRO A 59 -5.49 11.06 -21.67
C PRO A 59 -4.69 9.88 -22.23
N HIS A 60 -3.45 9.70 -21.76
CA HIS A 60 -2.55 8.58 -22.05
C HIS A 60 -1.50 8.49 -20.94
N LEU A 61 -0.88 7.34 -20.74
CA LEU A 61 0.18 7.21 -19.76
C LEU A 61 1.46 7.94 -20.22
N PRO A 62 2.16 8.68 -19.34
CA PRO A 62 3.52 9.13 -19.61
C PRO A 62 4.47 7.94 -19.54
N LEU A 63 5.41 7.84 -20.47
CA LEU A 63 6.44 6.80 -20.42
C LEU A 63 7.67 7.30 -19.67
N VAL A 64 8.11 6.55 -18.67
CA VAL A 64 9.27 6.89 -17.86
C VAL A 64 10.56 6.55 -18.62
N ALA A 65 11.46 7.52 -18.76
CA ALA A 65 12.82 7.32 -19.28
C ALA A 65 13.78 6.88 -18.18
N GLN A 66 13.69 7.50 -17.01
CA GLN A 66 14.51 7.16 -15.83
C GLN A 66 13.86 7.65 -14.54
N ALA A 67 14.26 7.04 -13.41
CA ALA A 67 13.88 7.48 -12.09
C ALA A 67 15.05 7.34 -11.11
N GLU A 68 15.30 8.39 -10.31
CA GLU A 68 16.36 8.41 -9.29
C GLU A 68 15.91 9.22 -8.07
N GLY A 69 16.10 8.66 -6.88
CA GLY A 69 15.69 9.29 -5.63
C GLY A 69 14.18 9.55 -5.60
N ALA A 70 13.78 10.80 -5.52
CA ALA A 70 12.37 11.24 -5.54
C ALA A 70 12.02 11.98 -6.83
N LEU A 71 12.63 11.61 -7.95
CA LEU A 71 12.40 12.22 -9.27
C LEU A 71 12.17 11.15 -10.33
N ILE A 72 11.19 11.40 -11.18
CA ILE A 72 10.95 10.68 -12.43
C ILE A 72 11.20 11.64 -13.59
N THR A 73 11.83 11.16 -14.67
CA THR A 73 11.93 11.87 -15.94
C THR A 73 11.20 11.07 -16.99
N ASP A 74 10.21 11.67 -17.66
CA ASP A 74 9.49 11.03 -18.75
C ASP A 74 10.25 11.16 -20.10
N ILE A 75 9.82 10.41 -21.13
CA ILE A 75 10.45 10.45 -22.46
C ILE A 75 10.23 11.77 -23.21
N ASP A 76 9.30 12.59 -22.75
CA ASP A 76 9.06 13.94 -23.25
C ASP A 76 10.00 14.97 -22.60
N GLY A 77 10.75 14.56 -21.55
CA GLY A 77 11.79 15.36 -20.90
C GLY A 77 11.31 16.09 -19.64
N TYR A 78 10.09 15.84 -19.17
CA TYR A 78 9.58 16.45 -17.95
C TYR A 78 10.16 15.75 -16.71
N GLN A 79 10.68 16.56 -15.79
CA GLN A 79 11.08 16.12 -14.46
C GLN A 79 9.91 16.28 -13.49
N ILE A 80 9.56 15.21 -12.80
CA ILE A 80 8.40 15.09 -11.93
C ILE A 80 8.88 14.74 -10.53
N ASN A 81 8.54 15.55 -9.53
CA ASN A 81 8.70 15.21 -8.13
C ASN A 81 7.74 14.06 -7.79
N ASP A 82 8.29 12.90 -7.46
CA ASP A 82 7.50 11.72 -7.23
C ASP A 82 7.16 11.55 -5.74
N PHE A 83 5.91 11.78 -5.42
CA PHE A 83 5.31 11.50 -4.11
C PHE A 83 4.41 10.26 -4.14
N CYS A 84 4.21 9.64 -5.30
CA CYS A 84 3.58 8.33 -5.42
C CYS A 84 4.54 7.22 -4.99
N LEU A 85 5.82 7.32 -5.41
CA LEU A 85 6.88 6.36 -5.10
C LEU A 85 6.44 4.89 -5.31
N GLY A 86 5.74 4.66 -6.46
CA GLY A 86 5.24 3.35 -6.82
C GLY A 86 4.28 2.76 -5.79
N ASP A 87 3.47 3.58 -5.16
CA ASP A 87 2.55 3.19 -4.08
C ASP A 87 3.26 2.33 -3.01
N THR A 88 4.25 2.92 -2.36
CA THR A 88 5.14 2.29 -1.37
C THR A 88 6.26 1.41 -1.98
N GLY A 89 6.13 0.92 -3.20
CA GLY A 89 7.14 0.05 -3.83
C GLY A 89 8.54 0.67 -3.89
N SER A 90 8.62 1.98 -4.09
CA SER A 90 9.85 2.78 -4.11
C SER A 90 9.92 3.79 -2.97
N MET A 91 9.30 3.52 -1.81
CA MET A 91 9.25 4.44 -0.67
C MET A 91 10.64 4.92 -0.24
N PHE A 92 11.67 4.10 -0.37
CA PHE A 92 13.04 4.49 -0.04
C PHE A 92 13.78 5.25 -1.17
N GLY A 93 13.03 5.69 -2.17
CA GLY A 93 13.51 6.37 -3.37
C GLY A 93 13.81 5.39 -4.51
N HIS A 94 13.80 5.91 -5.73
CA HIS A 94 14.18 5.15 -6.92
C HIS A 94 15.68 4.88 -6.93
N SER A 95 16.06 3.66 -7.31
CA SER A 95 17.46 3.22 -7.48
C SER A 95 18.37 3.53 -6.28
N PRO A 96 18.02 3.12 -5.04
CA PRO A 96 18.89 3.36 -3.89
C PRO A 96 20.29 2.80 -4.16
N LYS A 97 21.33 3.61 -3.99
CA LYS A 97 22.72 3.25 -4.36
C LYS A 97 23.19 1.91 -3.80
N PRO A 98 22.95 1.55 -2.50
CA PRO A 98 23.33 0.25 -1.97
C PRO A 98 22.66 -0.92 -2.70
N VAL A 99 21.37 -0.79 -3.00
CA VAL A 99 20.59 -1.81 -3.72
C VAL A 99 21.07 -1.96 -5.17
N ALA A 100 21.25 -0.86 -5.89
CA ALA A 100 21.77 -0.87 -7.26
C ALA A 100 23.18 -1.50 -7.35
N LYS A 101 24.03 -1.28 -6.32
CA LYS A 101 25.35 -1.94 -6.20
C LYS A 101 25.20 -3.43 -5.97
N ALA A 102 24.32 -3.86 -5.08
CA ALA A 102 24.05 -5.27 -4.79
C ALA A 102 23.53 -6.03 -6.02
N ILE A 103 22.58 -5.45 -6.75
CA ILE A 103 22.05 -6.01 -8.01
C ILE A 103 23.17 -6.23 -9.02
N ARG A 104 24.01 -5.20 -9.28
CA ARG A 104 25.13 -5.31 -10.23
C ARG A 104 26.13 -6.40 -9.83
N ALA A 105 26.40 -6.57 -8.56
CA ALA A 105 27.31 -7.60 -8.07
C ALA A 105 26.71 -8.99 -8.20
N GLN A 106 25.44 -9.17 -7.85
CA GLN A 106 24.74 -10.46 -7.92
C GLN A 106 24.47 -10.91 -9.35
N ALA A 107 24.22 -10.01 -10.28
CA ALA A 107 23.96 -10.32 -11.69
C ALA A 107 25.08 -11.15 -12.36
N ARG A 108 26.31 -11.05 -11.85
CA ARG A 108 27.48 -11.83 -12.33
C ARG A 108 27.64 -13.19 -11.65
N LYS A 109 26.84 -13.51 -10.63
CA LYS A 109 26.95 -14.74 -9.82
C LYS A 109 25.78 -15.70 -10.01
N GLY A 110 24.83 -15.36 -10.90
CA GLY A 110 23.57 -16.10 -11.10
C GLY A 110 22.43 -15.52 -10.27
N LEU A 111 21.20 -15.67 -10.77
CA LEU A 111 20.02 -15.03 -10.20
C LEU A 111 19.06 -16.02 -9.54
N THR A 112 19.02 -17.28 -10.01
CA THR A 112 18.08 -18.30 -9.52
C THR A 112 18.68 -19.69 -9.65
N TYR A 113 18.85 -20.41 -8.54
CA TYR A 113 19.38 -21.78 -8.53
C TYR A 113 18.76 -22.67 -7.46
N MET A 114 17.62 -22.29 -6.88
CA MET A 114 16.82 -23.07 -5.93
C MET A 114 17.59 -23.59 -4.68
N LEU A 115 18.72 -22.96 -4.35
CA LEU A 115 19.53 -23.26 -3.18
C LEU A 115 19.79 -21.96 -2.39
N PRO A 116 19.89 -22.02 -1.06
CA PRO A 116 20.19 -20.86 -0.25
C PRO A 116 21.63 -20.37 -0.46
N THR A 117 21.86 -19.10 -0.14
CA THR A 117 23.18 -18.47 -0.08
C THR A 117 23.47 -17.96 1.31
N GLU A 118 24.69 -17.54 1.60
CA GLU A 118 25.03 -16.87 2.85
C GLU A 118 24.16 -15.64 3.09
N ALA A 119 23.85 -14.89 2.03
CA ALA A 119 22.95 -13.73 2.10
C ALA A 119 21.53 -14.10 2.55
N ALA A 120 21.08 -15.35 2.41
CA ALA A 120 19.78 -15.78 2.95
C ALA A 120 19.77 -15.78 4.48
N LEU A 121 20.86 -16.22 5.10
CA LEU A 121 21.00 -16.22 6.58
C LEU A 121 21.12 -14.79 7.10
N GLU A 122 21.93 -13.95 6.43
CA GLU A 122 22.05 -12.53 6.75
C GLU A 122 20.72 -11.79 6.63
N ALA A 123 19.96 -12.00 5.55
CA ALA A 123 18.65 -11.40 5.37
C ALA A 123 17.66 -11.81 6.46
N GLY A 124 17.64 -13.07 6.87
CA GLY A 124 16.80 -13.58 7.97
C GLY A 124 17.14 -12.92 9.31
N GLN A 125 18.44 -12.72 9.59
CA GLN A 125 18.87 -12.00 10.79
C GLN A 125 18.46 -10.52 10.75
N LEU A 126 18.71 -9.82 9.63
CA LEU A 126 18.33 -8.41 9.46
C LEU A 126 16.82 -8.20 9.54
N LEU A 127 16.01 -9.11 8.99
CA LEU A 127 14.57 -9.08 9.16
C LEU A 127 14.18 -9.16 10.63
N SER A 128 14.85 -10.05 11.38
CA SER A 128 14.60 -10.20 12.83
C SER A 128 15.05 -8.99 13.64
N ASP A 129 16.17 -8.38 13.28
CA ASP A 129 16.70 -7.17 13.95
C ASP A 129 15.80 -5.95 13.72
N VAL A 130 15.13 -5.88 12.57
CA VAL A 130 14.27 -4.75 12.20
C VAL A 130 12.83 -4.95 12.68
N PHE A 131 12.24 -6.12 12.43
CA PHE A 131 10.79 -6.35 12.62
C PHE A 131 10.47 -7.26 13.80
N GLY A 132 11.46 -7.90 14.41
CA GLY A 132 11.27 -8.79 15.54
C GLY A 132 11.62 -10.27 15.25
N PRO A 133 11.68 -11.11 16.30
CA PRO A 133 12.24 -12.47 16.24
C PRO A 133 11.25 -13.50 15.64
N TYR A 134 10.81 -13.27 14.42
CA TYR A 134 9.97 -14.20 13.67
C TYR A 134 10.80 -15.29 12.97
N ARG A 135 10.16 -16.41 12.64
CA ARG A 135 10.68 -17.42 11.72
C ARG A 135 10.25 -17.06 10.30
N TRP A 136 11.19 -16.52 9.51
CA TRP A 136 10.93 -15.86 8.23
C TRP A 136 10.86 -16.83 7.05
N GLN A 137 10.01 -16.48 6.10
CA GLN A 137 9.95 -17.04 4.75
C GLN A 137 9.87 -15.89 3.73
N ILE A 138 10.41 -16.12 2.54
CA ILE A 138 10.45 -15.10 1.48
C ILE A 138 9.47 -15.48 0.37
N ALA A 139 8.74 -14.48 -0.10
CA ALA A 139 7.83 -14.56 -1.25
C ALA A 139 8.23 -13.51 -2.30
N THR A 140 7.66 -13.60 -3.50
CA THR A 140 7.90 -12.62 -4.55
C THR A 140 7.00 -11.39 -4.37
N THR A 141 5.79 -11.56 -3.85
CA THR A 141 4.81 -10.50 -3.62
C THR A 141 4.17 -10.64 -2.24
N ALA A 142 3.62 -9.53 -1.71
CA ALA A 142 2.81 -9.57 -0.49
C ALA A 142 1.52 -10.37 -0.69
N THR A 143 0.98 -10.42 -1.90
CA THR A 143 -0.13 -11.33 -2.25
C THR A 143 0.21 -12.78 -1.91
N ASP A 144 1.37 -13.27 -2.37
CA ASP A 144 1.80 -14.64 -2.06
C ASP A 144 2.06 -14.82 -0.56
N ALA A 145 2.70 -13.83 0.09
CA ALA A 145 2.96 -13.86 1.52
C ALA A 145 1.65 -13.98 2.32
N ASN A 146 0.63 -13.18 1.99
CA ASN A 146 -0.69 -13.25 2.61
C ASN A 146 -1.39 -14.59 2.34
N ARG A 147 -1.35 -15.11 1.09
CA ARG A 147 -1.88 -16.43 0.75
C ARG A 147 -1.24 -17.53 1.59
N PHE A 148 0.08 -17.48 1.78
CA PHE A 148 0.81 -18.46 2.58
C PHE A 148 0.50 -18.31 4.07
N ALA A 149 0.38 -17.08 4.58
CA ALA A 149 -0.03 -16.79 5.95
C ALA A 149 -1.43 -17.36 6.26
N LEU A 150 -2.41 -17.16 5.36
CA LEU A 150 -3.75 -17.71 5.48
C LEU A 150 -3.75 -19.26 5.45
N ARG A 151 -2.92 -19.86 4.59
CA ARG A 151 -2.77 -21.32 4.52
C ARG A 151 -2.20 -21.88 5.82
N VAL A 152 -1.19 -21.22 6.40
CA VAL A 152 -0.65 -21.58 7.71
C VAL A 152 -1.70 -21.42 8.80
N ALA A 153 -2.42 -20.31 8.83
CA ALA A 153 -3.46 -20.07 9.84
C ALA A 153 -4.52 -21.18 9.84
N ARG A 154 -5.01 -21.56 8.66
CA ARG A 154 -5.97 -22.68 8.52
C ARG A 154 -5.36 -24.01 8.95
N ALA A 155 -4.11 -24.27 8.58
CA ALA A 155 -3.45 -25.54 8.94
C ALA A 155 -3.25 -25.72 10.44
N VAL A 156 -2.89 -24.64 11.16
CA VAL A 156 -2.61 -24.71 12.60
C VAL A 156 -3.86 -24.61 13.49
N THR A 157 -4.97 -24.09 12.95
CA THR A 157 -6.23 -23.94 13.70
C THR A 157 -7.28 -24.99 13.33
N GLY A 158 -7.17 -25.59 12.15
CA GLY A 158 -8.19 -26.47 11.58
C GLY A 158 -9.48 -25.74 11.16
N ARG A 159 -9.47 -24.40 11.12
CA ARG A 159 -10.65 -23.58 10.86
C ARG A 159 -10.62 -23.03 9.44
N PRO A 160 -11.77 -22.91 8.74
CA PRO A 160 -11.79 -22.55 7.32
C PRO A 160 -11.75 -21.04 7.02
N LYS A 161 -12.37 -20.19 7.86
CA LYS A 161 -12.64 -18.80 7.56
C LYS A 161 -11.57 -17.84 8.10
N VAL A 162 -11.53 -16.66 7.52
CA VAL A 162 -10.66 -15.55 7.92
C VAL A 162 -11.52 -14.28 8.05
N LEU A 163 -11.28 -13.49 9.10
CA LEU A 163 -11.89 -12.17 9.24
C LEU A 163 -10.99 -11.14 8.57
N VAL A 164 -11.59 -10.28 7.74
CA VAL A 164 -10.99 -9.09 7.14
C VAL A 164 -11.90 -7.88 7.36
N PHE A 165 -11.37 -6.68 7.12
CA PHE A 165 -12.13 -5.45 7.31
C PHE A 165 -12.64 -4.86 5.99
N ASN A 166 -13.81 -4.23 6.05
CA ASN A 166 -14.41 -3.53 4.92
C ASN A 166 -13.46 -2.44 4.42
N GLY A 167 -13.21 -2.41 3.11
CA GLY A 167 -12.25 -1.48 2.51
C GLY A 167 -10.78 -1.92 2.58
N CYS A 168 -10.43 -3.06 3.19
CA CYS A 168 -9.04 -3.55 3.23
C CYS A 168 -8.51 -3.95 1.85
N TYR A 169 -7.18 -3.95 1.72
CA TYR A 169 -6.49 -4.49 0.56
C TYR A 169 -5.24 -5.27 0.98
N HIS A 170 -5.18 -6.55 0.63
CA HIS A 170 -4.08 -7.46 0.98
C HIS A 170 -3.49 -8.15 -0.26
N GLY A 171 -3.46 -7.44 -1.38
CA GLY A 171 -3.09 -8.00 -2.68
C GLY A 171 -4.25 -8.79 -3.32
N THR A 172 -3.94 -9.53 -4.39
CA THR A 172 -4.94 -10.30 -5.17
C THR A 172 -5.15 -11.70 -4.57
N VAL A 173 -5.59 -11.75 -3.31
CA VAL A 173 -5.89 -13.00 -2.61
C VAL A 173 -7.37 -13.33 -2.78
N ASP A 174 -7.68 -14.33 -3.61
CA ASP A 174 -9.05 -14.65 -4.03
C ASP A 174 -10.02 -14.87 -2.85
N ASP A 175 -9.58 -15.57 -1.81
CA ASP A 175 -10.42 -15.98 -0.68
C ASP A 175 -11.00 -14.81 0.14
N ILE A 176 -10.46 -13.60 0.02
CA ILE A 176 -10.77 -12.45 0.87
C ILE A 176 -11.26 -11.21 0.11
N PHE A 177 -11.60 -11.35 -1.16
CA PHE A 177 -12.23 -10.27 -1.93
C PHE A 177 -13.70 -10.08 -1.56
N VAL A 178 -13.92 -9.74 -0.30
CA VAL A 178 -15.25 -9.48 0.27
C VAL A 178 -15.43 -8.03 0.66
N THR A 179 -16.68 -7.64 0.82
CA THR A 179 -17.10 -6.33 1.37
C THR A 179 -18.29 -6.54 2.29
N LEU A 180 -18.59 -5.55 3.12
CA LEU A 180 -19.77 -5.53 3.97
C LEU A 180 -20.90 -4.80 3.24
N LYS A 181 -22.06 -5.45 3.07
CA LYS A 181 -23.27 -4.86 2.51
C LYS A 181 -24.46 -5.24 3.37
N ASP A 182 -25.20 -4.26 3.87
CA ASP A 182 -26.37 -4.47 4.74
C ASP A 182 -26.08 -5.41 5.93
N GLY A 183 -24.90 -5.26 6.55
CA GLY A 183 -24.43 -6.09 7.66
C GLY A 183 -24.01 -7.50 7.28
N LYS A 184 -23.94 -7.84 5.99
CA LYS A 184 -23.57 -9.18 5.50
C LYS A 184 -22.27 -9.14 4.70
N THR A 185 -21.46 -10.17 4.86
CA THR A 185 -20.32 -10.41 3.97
C THR A 185 -20.80 -10.82 2.59
N VAL A 186 -20.37 -10.11 1.56
CA VAL A 186 -20.66 -10.43 0.16
C VAL A 186 -19.37 -10.31 -0.67
N ASN A 187 -19.36 -10.93 -1.86
CA ASN A 187 -18.25 -10.77 -2.79
C ASN A 187 -18.08 -9.29 -3.16
N ARG A 188 -16.83 -8.81 -3.26
CA ARG A 188 -16.52 -7.45 -3.70
C ARG A 188 -17.03 -7.26 -5.13
N ALA A 189 -17.75 -6.17 -5.38
CA ALA A 189 -18.23 -5.85 -6.73
C ALA A 189 -17.06 -5.58 -7.69
N GLY A 190 -17.25 -5.92 -8.96
CA GLY A 190 -16.25 -5.66 -10.02
C GLY A 190 -15.17 -6.73 -10.19
N LEU A 191 -15.13 -7.78 -9.36
CA LEU A 191 -14.20 -8.90 -9.58
C LEU A 191 -14.56 -9.68 -10.84
N LEU A 192 -13.58 -9.84 -11.71
CA LEU A 192 -13.74 -10.63 -12.93
C LEU A 192 -13.79 -12.13 -12.62
N GLY A 193 -14.77 -12.84 -13.21
CA GLY A 193 -14.83 -14.30 -13.20
C GLY A 193 -15.05 -14.93 -11.83
N GLN A 194 -15.56 -14.18 -10.85
CA GLN A 194 -15.83 -14.70 -9.51
C GLN A 194 -17.07 -15.60 -9.53
N VAL A 195 -16.88 -16.89 -9.23
CA VAL A 195 -17.95 -17.91 -9.27
C VAL A 195 -18.28 -18.49 -7.89
N THR A 196 -17.42 -18.28 -6.90
CA THR A 196 -17.57 -18.81 -5.54
C THR A 196 -18.20 -17.76 -4.63
N ASP A 197 -19.09 -18.16 -3.73
CA ASP A 197 -19.52 -17.33 -2.62
C ASP A 197 -18.43 -17.26 -1.56
N LEU A 198 -17.71 -16.14 -1.52
CA LEU A 198 -16.57 -15.95 -0.62
C LEU A 198 -16.95 -15.79 0.85
N SER A 199 -18.24 -15.59 1.18
CA SER A 199 -18.72 -15.60 2.57
C SER A 199 -18.54 -16.96 3.25
N THR A 200 -18.29 -18.01 2.48
CA THR A 200 -17.92 -19.34 2.98
C THR A 200 -16.46 -19.43 3.42
N LEU A 201 -15.59 -18.50 2.98
CA LEU A 201 -14.14 -18.48 3.24
C LEU A 201 -13.70 -17.29 4.08
N ALA A 202 -14.48 -16.20 4.09
CA ALA A 202 -14.16 -14.97 4.80
C ALA A 202 -15.38 -14.37 5.51
N VAL A 203 -15.10 -13.61 6.56
CA VAL A 203 -16.04 -12.74 7.25
C VAL A 203 -15.53 -11.30 7.12
N CYS A 204 -16.40 -10.37 6.72
CA CYS A 204 -16.09 -8.95 6.65
C CYS A 204 -16.74 -8.22 7.83
N ALA A 205 -15.96 -7.40 8.54
CA ALA A 205 -16.44 -6.52 9.59
C ALA A 205 -16.03 -5.07 9.31
N GLU A 206 -16.65 -4.09 9.96
CA GLU A 206 -16.12 -2.72 9.94
C GLU A 206 -14.87 -2.59 10.80
N PHE A 207 -13.92 -1.79 10.33
CA PHE A 207 -12.74 -1.43 11.11
C PHE A 207 -13.19 -0.59 12.32
N ASN A 208 -12.49 -0.71 13.45
CA ASN A 208 -12.84 -0.06 14.71
C ASN A 208 -14.10 -0.62 15.44
N ASP A 209 -14.67 -1.72 14.97
CA ASP A 209 -15.81 -2.39 15.61
C ASP A 209 -15.39 -3.71 16.28
N LEU A 210 -14.89 -3.62 17.54
CA LEU A 210 -14.51 -4.80 18.32
C LEU A 210 -15.70 -5.70 18.65
N ALA A 211 -16.91 -5.16 18.75
CA ALA A 211 -18.08 -5.95 19.06
C ALA A 211 -18.45 -6.87 17.89
N ALA A 212 -18.41 -6.36 16.65
CA ALA A 212 -18.59 -7.18 15.46
C ALA A 212 -17.49 -8.24 15.32
N VAL A 213 -16.23 -7.89 15.62
CA VAL A 213 -15.11 -8.85 15.63
C VAL A 213 -15.33 -9.96 16.63
N GLU A 214 -15.72 -9.62 17.88
CA GLU A 214 -15.97 -10.61 18.91
C GLU A 214 -17.14 -11.54 18.55
N ALA A 215 -18.24 -10.98 18.03
CA ALA A 215 -19.39 -11.77 17.58
C ALA A 215 -19.02 -12.75 16.47
N ALA A 216 -18.14 -12.34 15.54
CA ALA A 216 -17.64 -13.23 14.48
C ALA A 216 -16.72 -14.34 15.04
N LEU A 217 -15.80 -14.01 15.96
CA LEU A 217 -14.91 -14.97 16.60
C LEU A 217 -15.66 -16.01 17.43
N ALA A 218 -16.76 -15.62 18.08
CA ALA A 218 -17.60 -16.50 18.89
C ALA A 218 -18.24 -17.63 18.09
N GLN A 219 -18.32 -17.55 16.76
CA GLN A 219 -18.77 -18.64 15.90
C GLN A 219 -17.78 -19.83 15.88
N GLY A 220 -16.53 -19.64 16.25
CA GLY A 220 -15.52 -20.68 16.41
C GLY A 220 -14.88 -21.19 15.11
N ASP A 221 -15.23 -20.65 13.93
CA ASP A 221 -14.75 -21.09 12.63
C ASP A 221 -13.68 -20.18 11.98
N LEU A 222 -13.24 -19.14 12.68
CA LEU A 222 -12.22 -18.21 12.21
C LEU A 222 -10.80 -18.71 12.52
N ALA A 223 -10.00 -18.95 11.47
CA ALA A 223 -8.58 -19.29 11.56
C ALA A 223 -7.73 -18.08 11.99
N ALA A 224 -8.05 -16.91 11.43
CA ALA A 224 -7.29 -15.69 11.68
C ALA A 224 -8.14 -14.43 11.50
N ILE A 225 -7.64 -13.33 12.07
CA ILE A 225 -7.91 -11.95 11.67
C ILE A 225 -6.73 -11.51 10.80
N LEU A 226 -6.99 -11.05 9.57
CA LEU A 226 -5.99 -10.42 8.71
C LEU A 226 -6.33 -8.94 8.57
N THR A 227 -5.40 -8.07 8.91
CA THR A 227 -5.58 -6.61 8.81
C THR A 227 -4.28 -5.86 8.53
N GLU A 228 -4.41 -4.71 7.89
CA GLU A 228 -3.42 -3.63 8.02
C GLU A 228 -3.60 -2.98 9.41
N PRO A 229 -2.55 -2.44 10.04
CA PRO A 229 -2.72 -1.59 11.24
C PRO A 229 -3.50 -0.29 10.99
N VAL A 230 -3.48 0.20 9.77
CA VAL A 230 -4.24 1.36 9.25
C VAL A 230 -4.80 0.96 7.90
N LEU A 231 -6.06 1.23 7.60
CA LEU A 231 -6.64 0.94 6.28
C LEU A 231 -6.10 1.93 5.24
N THR A 232 -4.92 1.67 4.72
CA THR A 232 -4.17 2.62 3.88
C THR A 232 -4.77 2.81 2.49
N ASN A 233 -5.56 1.87 1.99
CA ASN A 233 -6.26 1.96 0.71
C ASN A 233 -7.69 2.52 0.83
N SER A 234 -8.09 2.95 2.03
CA SER A 234 -9.41 3.49 2.34
C SER A 234 -9.25 4.78 3.14
N CYS A 235 -8.78 5.83 2.48
CA CYS A 235 -8.61 7.18 3.07
C CYS A 235 -7.83 7.18 4.38
N MET A 236 -6.87 6.27 4.54
CA MET A 236 -6.06 6.09 5.75
C MET A 236 -6.89 6.06 7.05
N VAL A 237 -7.93 5.23 7.14
CA VAL A 237 -8.69 5.07 8.39
C VAL A 237 -7.76 4.58 9.49
N LEU A 238 -7.62 5.41 10.53
CA LEU A 238 -6.76 5.12 11.69
C LEU A 238 -7.45 4.19 12.68
N PRO A 239 -6.70 3.32 13.38
CA PRO A 239 -7.26 2.54 14.48
C PRO A 239 -7.66 3.47 15.64
N SER A 240 -8.85 3.28 16.18
CA SER A 240 -9.28 3.90 17.43
C SER A 240 -8.41 3.39 18.59
N ALA A 241 -8.28 4.20 19.64
CA ALA A 241 -7.52 3.81 20.82
C ALA A 241 -7.98 2.44 21.37
N GLY A 242 -7.04 1.52 21.54
CA GLY A 242 -7.30 0.17 22.06
C GLY A 242 -7.85 -0.83 21.03
N PHE A 243 -8.06 -0.42 19.76
CA PHE A 243 -8.62 -1.34 18.76
C PHE A 243 -7.66 -2.49 18.41
N LEU A 244 -6.41 -2.19 18.08
CA LEU A 244 -5.42 -3.22 17.72
C LEU A 244 -5.06 -4.12 18.89
N GLU A 245 -4.96 -3.58 20.09
CA GLU A 245 -4.80 -4.35 21.33
C GLU A 245 -6.03 -5.24 21.61
N GLY A 246 -7.22 -4.73 21.29
CA GLY A 246 -8.48 -5.47 21.34
C GLY A 246 -8.47 -6.65 20.36
N LEU A 247 -8.00 -6.47 19.12
CA LEU A 247 -7.83 -7.55 18.16
C LEU A 247 -6.86 -8.62 18.67
N ARG A 248 -5.72 -8.20 19.26
CA ARG A 248 -4.77 -9.14 19.85
C ARG A 248 -5.38 -9.94 21.00
N ARG A 249 -6.08 -9.28 21.91
CA ARG A 249 -6.76 -9.91 23.05
C ARG A 249 -7.83 -10.91 22.57
N LEU A 250 -8.72 -10.48 21.69
CA LEU A 250 -9.81 -11.31 21.18
C LEU A 250 -9.29 -12.51 20.38
N SER A 251 -8.31 -12.30 19.48
CA SER A 251 -7.73 -13.42 18.72
C SER A 251 -7.12 -14.49 19.66
N THR A 252 -6.44 -14.07 20.73
CA THR A 252 -5.90 -14.98 21.74
C THR A 252 -7.01 -15.72 22.50
N GLN A 253 -8.02 -14.99 22.97
CA GLN A 253 -9.16 -15.53 23.71
C GLN A 253 -9.91 -16.62 22.94
N TYR A 254 -10.13 -16.41 21.65
CA TYR A 254 -10.87 -17.33 20.79
C TYR A 254 -9.98 -18.32 20.01
N GLY A 255 -8.65 -18.31 20.24
CA GLY A 255 -7.70 -19.23 19.63
C GLY A 255 -7.52 -19.06 18.13
N SER A 256 -7.85 -17.88 17.59
CA SER A 256 -7.56 -17.45 16.21
C SER A 256 -6.19 -16.79 16.15
N LEU A 257 -5.58 -16.70 14.96
CA LEU A 257 -4.30 -15.99 14.79
C LEU A 257 -4.56 -14.53 14.41
N LEU A 258 -3.67 -13.63 14.85
CA LEU A 258 -3.60 -12.26 14.36
C LEU A 258 -2.49 -12.16 13.31
N ILE A 259 -2.87 -11.79 12.09
CA ILE A 259 -1.97 -11.52 10.95
C ILE A 259 -1.97 -10.02 10.71
N LEU A 260 -0.80 -9.37 10.81
CA LEU A 260 -0.65 -7.96 10.47
C LEU A 260 0.12 -7.81 9.16
N ASP A 261 -0.53 -7.18 8.18
CA ASP A 261 0.06 -6.83 6.90
C ASP A 261 0.62 -5.41 6.95
N GLU A 262 1.93 -5.33 7.07
CA GLU A 262 2.68 -4.08 7.17
C GLU A 262 3.19 -3.57 5.81
N THR A 263 2.69 -4.11 4.72
CA THR A 263 3.18 -3.77 3.38
C THR A 263 3.12 -2.27 3.07
N HIS A 264 2.12 -1.56 3.58
CA HIS A 264 2.01 -0.10 3.49
C HIS A 264 2.46 0.59 4.78
N THR A 265 2.12 0.05 5.93
CA THR A 265 2.39 0.66 7.23
C THR A 265 3.86 0.56 7.67
N ILE A 266 4.72 -0.13 6.88
CA ILE A 266 6.17 0.02 6.94
C ILE A 266 6.60 1.50 6.86
N SER A 267 5.77 2.39 6.30
CA SER A 267 5.98 3.84 6.25
C SER A 267 5.88 4.53 7.61
N THR A 268 5.32 3.88 8.65
CA THR A 268 5.09 4.48 9.97
C THR A 268 6.40 4.85 10.66
N GLY A 269 7.41 3.98 10.59
CA GLY A 269 8.70 4.19 11.24
C GLY A 269 9.62 2.99 11.13
N TYR A 270 10.77 3.06 11.76
CA TYR A 270 11.72 1.94 11.81
C TYR A 270 11.09 0.75 12.55
N GLY A 271 10.98 -0.40 11.86
CA GLY A 271 10.26 -1.57 12.35
C GLY A 271 8.78 -1.62 11.99
N GLY A 272 8.30 -0.69 11.15
CA GLY A 272 6.90 -0.59 10.74
C GLY A 272 6.00 -0.05 11.85
N TYR A 273 4.70 -0.21 11.70
CA TYR A 273 3.71 0.17 12.71
C TYR A 273 3.87 -0.68 13.99
N CYS A 274 4.10 -1.99 13.82
CA CYS A 274 4.34 -2.90 14.94
C CYS A 274 5.54 -2.48 15.79
N GLY A 275 6.67 -2.12 15.15
CA GLY A 275 7.87 -1.68 15.85
C GLY A 275 7.70 -0.37 16.61
N VAL A 276 6.92 0.58 16.04
CA VAL A 276 6.65 1.88 16.65
C VAL A 276 5.66 1.76 17.84
N HIS A 277 4.64 0.90 17.71
CA HIS A 277 3.54 0.78 18.68
C HIS A 277 3.63 -0.46 19.57
N GLY A 278 4.67 -1.28 19.44
CA GLY A 278 4.88 -2.48 20.28
C GLY A 278 3.89 -3.62 20.04
N LEU A 279 3.29 -3.69 18.84
CA LEU A 279 2.34 -4.75 18.49
C LEU A 279 3.07 -6.07 18.18
N GLN A 280 2.46 -7.19 18.58
CA GLN A 280 3.03 -8.52 18.39
C GLN A 280 2.00 -9.46 17.74
N PRO A 281 1.93 -9.53 16.41
CA PRO A 281 1.08 -10.48 15.71
C PRO A 281 1.63 -11.92 15.82
N ASP A 282 0.77 -12.89 15.50
CA ASP A 282 1.18 -14.27 15.31
C ASP A 282 1.91 -14.47 13.99
N ILE A 283 1.48 -13.74 12.97
CA ILE A 283 2.08 -13.72 11.64
C ILE A 283 2.27 -12.26 11.20
N PHE A 284 3.49 -11.95 10.84
CA PHE A 284 3.88 -10.63 10.30
C PHE A 284 4.10 -10.75 8.79
N VAL A 285 3.56 -9.80 8.01
CA VAL A 285 3.73 -9.74 6.55
C VAL A 285 4.25 -8.36 6.15
N VAL A 286 5.23 -8.32 5.26
CA VAL A 286 5.76 -7.07 4.68
C VAL A 286 6.22 -7.30 3.25
N GLY A 287 5.98 -6.35 2.37
CA GLY A 287 6.37 -6.43 0.97
C GLY A 287 6.84 -5.10 0.39
N LYS A 288 6.55 -4.88 -0.89
CA LYS A 288 6.81 -3.63 -1.63
C LYS A 288 8.27 -3.17 -1.50
N CYS A 289 8.54 -2.13 -0.72
CA CYS A 289 9.85 -1.49 -0.63
C CYS A 289 10.90 -2.27 0.20
N VAL A 290 10.56 -3.41 0.82
CA VAL A 290 11.45 -4.13 1.75
C VAL A 290 12.78 -4.55 1.13
N ALA A 291 12.82 -4.73 -0.19
CA ALA A 291 14.03 -5.02 -0.97
C ALA A 291 14.40 -3.88 -1.95
N GLY A 292 14.07 -2.63 -1.61
CA GLY A 292 14.47 -1.44 -2.37
C GLY A 292 13.86 -1.34 -3.77
N GLY A 293 12.65 -1.87 -3.97
CA GLY A 293 11.92 -1.85 -5.23
C GLY A 293 12.03 -3.15 -6.05
N LEU A 294 12.85 -4.12 -5.66
CA LEU A 294 12.83 -5.45 -6.26
C LEU A 294 11.60 -6.24 -5.76
N PRO A 295 10.84 -6.92 -6.65
CA PRO A 295 9.71 -7.75 -6.24
C PRO A 295 10.09 -8.76 -5.14
N THR A 296 9.71 -8.46 -3.90
CA THR A 296 10.05 -9.25 -2.71
C THR A 296 9.05 -8.95 -1.60
N ALA A 297 8.68 -10.01 -0.88
CA ALA A 297 7.96 -9.91 0.37
C ALA A 297 8.55 -10.90 1.39
N ALA A 298 8.41 -10.60 2.66
CA ALA A 298 8.73 -11.49 3.75
C ALA A 298 7.49 -11.70 4.62
N TRP A 299 7.34 -12.91 5.15
CA TRP A 299 6.35 -13.22 6.16
C TRP A 299 6.98 -14.07 7.24
N GLY A 300 6.59 -13.86 8.47
CA GLY A 300 7.23 -14.49 9.63
C GLY A 300 6.23 -14.97 10.65
N LEU A 301 6.51 -16.11 11.27
CA LEU A 301 5.72 -16.71 12.34
C LEU A 301 6.39 -16.39 13.68
N ASN A 302 5.63 -15.98 14.70
CA ASN A 302 6.16 -15.94 16.06
C ASN A 302 6.52 -17.36 16.54
N ALA A 303 7.27 -17.48 17.62
CA ALA A 303 7.79 -18.76 18.10
C ALA A 303 6.68 -19.80 18.35
N ALA A 304 5.58 -19.39 18.97
CA ALA A 304 4.47 -20.28 19.29
C ALA A 304 3.77 -20.79 18.03
N THR A 305 3.50 -19.91 17.08
CA THR A 305 2.89 -20.27 15.80
C THR A 305 3.81 -21.14 14.95
N ALA A 306 5.12 -20.89 14.99
CA ALA A 306 6.09 -21.72 14.29
C ALA A 306 6.12 -23.19 14.81
N ILE A 307 6.04 -23.37 16.11
CA ILE A 307 5.94 -24.72 16.71
C ILE A 307 4.66 -25.44 16.26
N ARG A 308 3.52 -24.75 16.32
CA ARG A 308 2.23 -25.28 15.83
C ARG A 308 2.28 -25.65 14.34
N TYR A 309 2.88 -24.77 13.52
CA TYR A 309 3.08 -25.03 12.09
C TYR A 309 3.96 -26.27 11.85
N GLN A 310 5.08 -26.43 12.57
CA GLN A 310 5.94 -27.60 12.43
C GLN A 310 5.18 -28.90 12.75
N ALA A 311 4.37 -28.91 13.81
CA ALA A 311 3.54 -30.07 14.17
C ALA A 311 2.48 -30.38 13.09
N ALA A 312 1.78 -29.35 12.58
CA ALA A 312 0.78 -29.53 11.53
C ALA A 312 1.44 -30.00 10.20
N ASN A 313 2.62 -29.47 9.85
CA ASN A 313 3.35 -29.85 8.65
C ASN A 313 3.93 -31.26 8.72
N ALA A 314 4.37 -31.72 9.89
CA ALA A 314 4.88 -33.10 10.10
C ALA A 314 3.80 -34.16 9.85
N ASN A 315 2.55 -33.85 10.15
CA ASN A 315 1.40 -34.77 10.02
C ASN A 315 0.67 -34.67 8.67
N ARG A 316 1.10 -33.80 7.75
CA ARG A 316 0.45 -33.66 6.46
C ARG A 316 0.76 -34.82 5.53
N PRO A 317 -0.13 -35.20 4.60
CA PRO A 317 0.19 -36.13 3.53
C PRO A 317 1.38 -35.69 2.69
N ALA A 318 2.06 -36.63 2.05
CA ALA A 318 3.14 -36.32 1.11
C ALA A 318 2.60 -35.49 -0.06
N GLY A 319 3.44 -34.58 -0.57
CA GLY A 319 3.11 -33.69 -1.70
C GLY A 319 3.49 -32.24 -1.46
N HIS A 320 3.17 -31.40 -2.44
CA HIS A 320 3.48 -29.97 -2.38
C HIS A 320 2.60 -29.26 -1.37
N SER A 321 3.20 -28.43 -0.51
CA SER A 321 2.48 -27.68 0.55
C SER A 321 1.55 -26.58 0.03
N GLY A 322 1.68 -26.19 -1.24
CA GLY A 322 1.01 -25.04 -1.83
C GLY A 322 1.61 -23.69 -1.41
N MET A 323 2.81 -23.69 -0.79
CA MET A 323 3.56 -22.50 -0.41
C MET A 323 4.91 -22.45 -1.16
N GLY A 324 5.34 -21.22 -1.50
CA GLY A 324 6.54 -20.98 -2.30
C GLY A 324 6.30 -21.08 -3.81
N THR A 325 7.07 -20.27 -4.53
CA THR A 325 7.12 -20.28 -6.00
C THR A 325 8.57 -20.44 -6.45
N THR A 326 8.80 -20.92 -7.67
CA THR A 326 10.15 -21.21 -8.19
C THR A 326 11.11 -20.02 -8.08
N LEU A 327 10.63 -18.81 -8.27
CA LEU A 327 11.45 -17.60 -8.25
C LEU A 327 11.52 -16.91 -6.88
N SER A 328 10.81 -17.40 -5.87
CA SER A 328 10.91 -16.87 -4.50
C SER A 328 12.19 -17.35 -3.82
N ALA A 329 12.68 -16.59 -2.85
CA ALA A 329 13.89 -16.88 -2.08
C ALA A 329 15.14 -17.06 -2.96
N ASN A 330 15.25 -16.23 -3.99
CA ASN A 330 16.40 -16.25 -4.90
C ASN A 330 17.54 -15.33 -4.37
N PRO A 331 18.78 -15.53 -4.83
CA PRO A 331 19.93 -14.74 -4.37
C PRO A 331 19.79 -13.25 -4.58
N LEU A 332 19.13 -12.81 -5.65
CA LEU A 332 18.93 -11.39 -5.92
C LEU A 332 18.03 -10.74 -4.88
N GLN A 333 16.96 -11.43 -4.47
CA GLN A 333 16.09 -10.95 -3.37
C GLN A 333 16.87 -10.80 -2.06
N PHE A 334 17.70 -11.79 -1.71
CA PHE A 334 18.47 -11.75 -0.47
C PHE A 334 19.48 -10.59 -0.42
N VAL A 335 20.26 -10.37 -1.48
CA VAL A 335 21.23 -9.27 -1.48
C VAL A 335 20.55 -7.90 -1.49
N CYS A 336 19.37 -7.79 -2.11
CA CYS A 336 18.58 -6.56 -2.06
C CYS A 336 17.94 -6.32 -0.68
N LEU A 337 17.43 -7.38 -0.02
CA LEU A 337 16.97 -7.32 1.37
C LEU A 337 18.10 -6.86 2.29
N CYS A 338 19.29 -7.51 2.23
CA CYS A 338 20.45 -7.13 3.04
C CYS A 338 20.83 -5.66 2.83
N ALA A 339 20.94 -5.22 1.57
CA ALA A 339 21.29 -3.85 1.24
C ALA A 339 20.24 -2.84 1.73
N THR A 340 18.95 -3.17 1.61
CA THR A 340 17.86 -2.28 2.04
C THR A 340 17.80 -2.19 3.56
N LEU A 341 17.74 -3.31 4.26
CA LEU A 341 17.55 -3.37 5.70
C LEU A 341 18.76 -2.79 6.46
N SER A 342 19.99 -3.01 5.97
CA SER A 342 21.21 -2.56 6.66
C SER A 342 21.65 -1.13 6.30
N GLN A 343 21.35 -0.63 5.08
CA GLN A 343 21.96 0.61 4.60
C GLN A 343 20.96 1.68 4.15
N VAL A 344 19.71 1.32 3.88
CA VAL A 344 18.68 2.24 3.36
C VAL A 344 17.61 2.50 4.41
N MET A 345 17.08 1.44 5.00
CA MET A 345 16.03 1.47 6.02
C MET A 345 16.62 1.78 7.40
N THR A 346 17.12 3.00 7.58
CA THR A 346 17.78 3.42 8.82
C THR A 346 16.89 4.32 9.68
N ARG A 347 17.14 4.37 11.00
CA ARG A 347 16.43 5.31 11.90
C ARG A 347 16.59 6.76 11.45
N GLN A 348 17.76 7.14 10.91
CA GLN A 348 17.99 8.47 10.38
C GLN A 348 17.14 8.75 9.12
N ALA A 349 17.01 7.76 8.23
CA ALA A 349 16.14 7.88 7.06
C ALA A 349 14.68 8.14 7.48
N TYR A 350 14.18 7.38 8.43
CA TYR A 350 12.81 7.58 8.96
C TYR A 350 12.64 8.92 9.66
N ALA A 351 13.61 9.39 10.44
CA ALA A 351 13.54 10.71 11.07
C ALA A 351 13.47 11.85 10.03
N HIS A 352 14.23 11.73 8.94
CA HIS A 352 14.14 12.68 7.81
C HIS A 352 12.76 12.63 7.13
N MET A 353 12.26 11.43 6.86
CA MET A 353 10.95 11.23 6.23
C MET A 353 9.83 11.79 7.09
N ASP A 354 9.84 11.51 8.39
CA ASP A 354 8.85 11.99 9.37
C ASP A 354 8.81 13.52 9.46
N HIS A 355 9.99 14.15 9.54
CA HIS A 355 10.11 15.61 9.56
C HIS A 355 9.48 16.28 8.32
N LEU A 356 9.75 15.75 7.12
CA LEU A 356 9.19 16.30 5.89
C LEU A 356 7.71 15.95 5.69
N ALA A 357 7.27 14.77 6.16
CA ALA A 357 5.86 14.39 6.16
C ALA A 357 5.03 15.30 7.07
N GLN A 358 5.55 15.67 8.25
CA GLN A 358 4.90 16.66 9.12
C GLN A 358 4.77 18.02 8.42
N ARG A 359 5.85 18.48 7.77
CA ARG A 359 5.81 19.72 6.98
C ARG A 359 4.76 19.70 5.88
N LEU A 360 4.63 18.55 5.17
CA LEU A 360 3.63 18.38 4.14
C LEU A 360 2.22 18.43 4.74
N LEU A 361 1.98 17.71 5.81
CA LEU A 361 0.69 17.71 6.53
C LEU A 361 0.28 19.13 6.93
N ASP A 362 1.19 19.89 7.58
CA ASP A 362 0.93 21.25 8.04
C ASP A 362 0.58 22.17 6.87
N GLY A 363 1.32 22.06 5.76
CA GLY A 363 1.07 22.88 4.56
C GLY A 363 -0.25 22.55 3.87
N LEU A 364 -0.61 21.26 3.73
CA LEU A 364 -1.91 20.85 3.17
C LEU A 364 -3.07 21.31 4.07
N THR A 365 -2.94 21.11 5.39
CA THR A 365 -3.95 21.54 6.37
C THR A 365 -4.15 23.05 6.31
N GLN A 366 -3.07 23.83 6.25
CA GLN A 366 -3.14 25.29 6.11
C GLN A 366 -3.87 25.71 4.83
N ALA A 367 -3.55 25.07 3.69
CA ALA A 367 -4.20 25.36 2.41
C ALA A 367 -5.70 25.02 2.43
N ILE A 368 -6.08 23.85 2.96
CA ILE A 368 -7.48 23.44 3.12
C ILE A 368 -8.26 24.44 3.99
N THR A 369 -7.69 24.82 5.13
CA THR A 369 -8.30 25.77 6.07
C THR A 369 -8.45 27.16 5.47
N ALA A 370 -7.42 27.65 4.76
CA ALA A 370 -7.45 28.98 4.13
C ALA A 370 -8.56 29.12 3.08
N HIS A 371 -8.96 28.00 2.46
CA HIS A 371 -10.05 27.95 1.47
C HIS A 371 -11.39 27.48 2.06
N ALA A 372 -11.50 27.33 3.40
CA ALA A 372 -12.71 26.89 4.10
C ALA A 372 -13.34 25.60 3.52
N LEU A 373 -12.52 24.70 3.01
CA LEU A 373 -12.99 23.45 2.43
C LEU A 373 -13.36 22.43 3.52
N PRO A 374 -14.45 21.65 3.33
CA PRO A 374 -14.85 20.59 4.25
C PRO A 374 -13.98 19.34 4.08
N TRP A 375 -12.67 19.53 4.08
CA TRP A 375 -11.66 18.48 3.86
C TRP A 375 -10.76 18.37 5.08
N HIS A 376 -10.05 17.26 5.17
CA HIS A 376 -8.99 17.09 6.16
C HIS A 376 -7.75 16.47 5.56
N ALA A 377 -6.64 16.59 6.25
CA ALA A 377 -5.40 15.90 5.94
C ALA A 377 -4.92 15.14 7.18
N LEU A 378 -4.27 13.99 6.96
CA LEU A 378 -3.70 13.19 8.04
C LEU A 378 -2.41 12.50 7.58
N ARG A 379 -1.65 11.93 8.53
CA ARG A 379 -0.42 11.20 8.23
C ARG A 379 -0.23 9.98 9.13
N VAL A 380 0.52 9.00 8.61
CA VAL A 380 1.06 7.87 9.35
C VAL A 380 2.55 7.74 8.97
N GLY A 381 3.42 8.25 9.85
CA GLY A 381 4.85 8.34 9.56
C GLY A 381 5.12 9.14 8.27
N ALA A 382 5.77 8.49 7.30
CA ALA A 382 6.15 9.11 6.02
C ALA A 382 5.00 9.20 4.99
N ARG A 383 3.82 8.66 5.30
CA ARG A 383 2.62 8.67 4.46
C ARG A 383 1.71 9.81 4.86
N VAL A 384 1.31 10.65 3.91
CA VAL A 384 0.38 11.77 4.09
C VAL A 384 -0.74 11.64 3.08
N GLU A 385 -1.96 11.97 3.47
CA GLU A 385 -3.11 11.97 2.57
C GLU A 385 -4.02 13.15 2.89
N PHE A 386 -4.62 13.77 1.86
CA PHE A 386 -5.76 14.67 2.04
C PHE A 386 -7.04 13.98 1.57
N ILE A 387 -8.12 14.20 2.27
CA ILE A 387 -9.42 13.60 2.00
C ILE A 387 -10.43 14.69 1.74
N CYS A 388 -11.19 14.58 0.64
CA CYS A 388 -12.19 15.57 0.21
C CYS A 388 -13.51 15.47 0.99
N ALA A 389 -13.42 15.17 2.29
CA ALA A 389 -14.53 15.05 3.21
C ALA A 389 -14.09 15.51 4.62
N LEU A 390 -15.06 15.82 5.48
CA LEU A 390 -14.81 16.07 6.91
C LEU A 390 -14.28 14.77 7.56
N GLY A 391 -13.35 14.91 8.49
CA GLY A 391 -12.75 13.80 9.20
C GLY A 391 -12.65 14.03 10.71
N PRO A 392 -12.06 13.05 11.43
CA PRO A 392 -11.50 11.78 10.91
C PRO A 392 -12.58 10.77 10.51
N LEU A 393 -12.24 9.88 9.57
CA LEU A 393 -13.08 8.74 9.16
C LEU A 393 -12.81 7.55 10.09
N HIS A 394 -13.85 6.77 10.40
CA HIS A 394 -13.76 5.72 11.41
C HIS A 394 -13.74 4.29 10.86
N ASN A 395 -14.23 4.08 9.62
CA ASN A 395 -14.35 2.74 9.04
C ASN A 395 -14.36 2.76 7.51
N GLY A 396 -14.42 1.58 6.90
CA GLY A 396 -14.41 1.43 5.45
C GLY A 396 -15.67 1.97 4.76
N ALA A 397 -16.82 1.92 5.41
CA ALA A 397 -18.06 2.47 4.86
C ALA A 397 -17.99 3.99 4.77
N GLU A 398 -17.51 4.66 5.80
CA GLU A 398 -17.29 6.12 5.77
C GLU A 398 -16.24 6.52 4.73
N ALA A 399 -15.15 5.75 4.62
CA ALA A 399 -14.13 5.97 3.60
C ALA A 399 -14.68 5.87 2.18
N ALA A 400 -15.54 4.88 1.91
CA ALA A 400 -16.18 4.72 0.61
C ALA A 400 -17.07 5.92 0.22
N LEU A 401 -17.71 6.56 1.19
CA LEU A 401 -18.54 7.75 0.98
C LEU A 401 -17.72 9.04 0.82
N ALA A 402 -16.47 9.04 1.33
CA ALA A 402 -15.57 10.18 1.28
C ALA A 402 -14.88 10.38 -0.08
N HIS A 403 -14.88 9.36 -0.94
CA HIS A 403 -14.30 9.45 -2.28
C HIS A 403 -15.03 10.47 -3.16
N GLN A 404 -14.23 11.33 -3.82
CA GLN A 404 -14.69 12.34 -4.77
C GLN A 404 -13.94 12.20 -6.11
N PRO A 405 -14.25 11.18 -6.94
CA PRO A 405 -13.43 10.81 -8.10
C PRO A 405 -13.17 11.95 -9.10
N GLN A 406 -14.15 12.86 -9.26
CA GLN A 406 -14.01 14.01 -10.16
C GLN A 406 -12.99 15.03 -9.64
N ILE A 407 -13.01 15.32 -8.34
CA ILE A 407 -12.06 16.23 -7.70
C ILE A 407 -10.67 15.60 -7.72
N GLU A 408 -10.57 14.34 -7.30
CA GLU A 408 -9.32 13.59 -7.22
C GLU A 408 -8.64 13.54 -8.60
N ALA A 409 -9.37 13.15 -9.67
CA ALA A 409 -8.84 13.11 -11.02
C ALA A 409 -8.33 14.49 -11.52
N ALA A 410 -9.08 15.56 -11.26
CA ALA A 410 -8.70 16.92 -11.66
C ALA A 410 -7.46 17.40 -10.91
N LEU A 411 -7.37 17.14 -9.58
CA LEU A 411 -6.21 17.49 -8.76
C LEU A 411 -4.97 16.72 -9.18
N HIS A 412 -5.08 15.41 -9.39
CA HIS A 412 -3.95 14.57 -9.84
C HIS A 412 -3.36 15.08 -11.15
N MET A 413 -4.20 15.40 -12.14
CA MET A 413 -3.76 15.93 -13.41
C MET A 413 -3.13 17.32 -13.27
N ALA A 414 -3.73 18.19 -12.46
CA ALA A 414 -3.24 19.53 -12.24
C ALA A 414 -1.88 19.54 -11.51
N LEU A 415 -1.71 18.66 -10.51
CA LEU A 415 -0.44 18.46 -9.80
C LEU A 415 0.64 17.89 -10.75
N LEU A 416 0.30 16.87 -11.54
CA LEU A 416 1.23 16.26 -12.49
C LEU A 416 1.74 17.25 -13.52
N ASN A 417 0.86 18.08 -14.09
CA ASN A 417 1.24 19.13 -15.06
C ASN A 417 2.11 20.23 -14.43
N ARG A 418 2.11 20.34 -13.12
CA ARG A 418 2.97 21.27 -12.37
C ARG A 418 4.19 20.55 -11.73
N GLY A 419 4.45 19.32 -12.18
CA GLY A 419 5.63 18.55 -11.81
C GLY A 419 5.57 17.81 -10.46
N CYS A 420 4.38 17.46 -9.99
CA CYS A 420 4.18 16.66 -8.77
C CYS A 420 3.28 15.46 -9.06
N LEU A 421 3.75 14.24 -8.83
CA LEU A 421 3.00 13.00 -8.97
C LEU A 421 2.59 12.49 -7.58
N ILE A 422 1.29 12.25 -7.39
CA ILE A 422 0.73 11.57 -6.21
C ILE A 422 0.09 10.25 -6.61
N ALA A 423 -0.35 9.42 -5.67
CA ALA A 423 -0.95 8.12 -5.97
C ALA A 423 -2.27 8.27 -6.76
N PRO A 424 -2.53 7.39 -7.76
CA PRO A 424 -3.61 7.61 -8.73
C PRO A 424 -5.03 7.31 -8.22
N PHE A 425 -5.19 6.48 -7.19
CA PHE A 425 -6.49 5.95 -6.77
C PHE A 425 -6.97 6.52 -5.43
N HIS A 426 -6.16 7.32 -4.80
CA HIS A 426 -6.42 8.06 -3.57
C HIS A 426 -5.41 9.21 -3.50
N ASN A 427 -5.60 10.15 -2.58
CA ASN A 427 -4.77 11.35 -2.54
C ASN A 427 -3.51 11.17 -1.67
N MET A 428 -2.92 9.99 -1.72
CA MET A 428 -1.78 9.61 -0.90
C MET A 428 -0.47 10.14 -1.49
N MET A 429 0.38 10.62 -0.60
CA MET A 429 1.74 11.09 -0.86
C MET A 429 2.71 10.42 0.10
N LEU A 430 3.87 10.03 -0.39
CA LEU A 430 4.96 9.44 0.37
C LEU A 430 6.18 10.35 0.36
N ILE A 431 6.85 10.43 1.49
CA ILE A 431 8.18 11.04 1.61
C ILE A 431 9.22 9.93 1.61
N SER A 432 10.26 10.07 0.79
CA SER A 432 11.42 9.16 0.76
C SER A 432 12.63 9.77 1.46
N PRO A 433 13.66 8.96 1.78
CA PRO A 433 14.94 9.50 2.28
C PRO A 433 15.64 10.45 1.29
N ALA A 434 15.29 10.36 0.00
CA ALA A 434 15.83 11.22 -1.06
C ALA A 434 14.98 12.47 -1.31
N THR A 435 13.78 12.57 -0.75
CA THR A 435 12.90 13.73 -0.88
C THR A 435 13.54 14.95 -0.23
N LYS A 436 13.55 16.09 -0.94
CA LYS A 436 14.12 17.35 -0.45
C LYS A 436 13.01 18.28 0.00
N ARG A 437 13.32 19.13 0.99
CA ARG A 437 12.38 20.15 1.50
C ARG A 437 11.77 20.99 0.36
N ARG A 438 12.56 21.43 -0.62
CA ARG A 438 12.07 22.20 -1.77
C ARG A 438 10.98 21.48 -2.58
N GLN A 439 11.05 20.14 -2.68
CA GLN A 439 10.03 19.35 -3.40
C GLN A 439 8.71 19.36 -2.64
N VAL A 440 8.76 19.22 -1.31
CA VAL A 440 7.59 19.34 -0.43
C VAL A 440 7.00 20.75 -0.52
N ASP A 441 7.84 21.79 -0.45
CA ASP A 441 7.39 23.17 -0.57
C ASP A 441 6.73 23.44 -1.93
N THR A 442 7.27 22.86 -3.01
CA THR A 442 6.67 22.94 -4.35
C THR A 442 5.29 22.28 -4.39
N LEU A 443 5.13 21.10 -3.80
CA LEU A 443 3.84 20.40 -3.75
C LEU A 443 2.81 21.22 -2.95
N ILE A 444 3.18 21.73 -1.77
CA ILE A 444 2.29 22.57 -0.94
C ILE A 444 1.84 23.82 -1.70
N ALA A 445 2.77 24.55 -2.31
CA ALA A 445 2.46 25.77 -3.06
C ALA A 445 1.55 25.47 -4.27
N THR A 446 1.86 24.40 -5.01
CA THR A 446 1.05 23.98 -6.16
C THR A 446 -0.37 23.57 -5.73
N PHE A 447 -0.49 22.83 -4.64
CA PHE A 447 -1.79 22.44 -4.10
C PHE A 447 -2.63 23.67 -3.68
N ALA A 448 -2.04 24.61 -2.95
CA ALA A 448 -2.71 25.85 -2.53
C ALA A 448 -3.15 26.71 -3.75
N GLU A 449 -2.32 26.79 -4.77
CA GLU A 449 -2.62 27.49 -6.04
C GLU A 449 -3.83 26.88 -6.76
N ILE A 450 -3.90 25.55 -6.85
CA ILE A 450 -5.04 24.85 -7.45
C ILE A 450 -6.32 25.07 -6.62
N LEU A 451 -6.23 25.01 -5.28
CA LEU A 451 -7.39 25.30 -4.43
C LEU A 451 -7.88 26.73 -4.59
N SER A 452 -6.97 27.71 -4.73
CA SER A 452 -7.33 29.09 -5.00
C SER A 452 -8.10 29.24 -6.33
N GLU A 453 -7.70 28.54 -7.39
CA GLU A 453 -8.43 28.53 -8.66
C GLU A 453 -9.85 27.94 -8.53
N LEU A 454 -10.02 26.95 -7.68
CA LEU A 454 -11.28 26.22 -7.51
C LEU A 454 -12.28 26.93 -6.58
N THR A 455 -11.78 27.76 -5.66
CA THR A 455 -12.61 28.41 -4.60
C THR A 455 -12.78 29.92 -4.79
N ALA A 456 -11.94 30.58 -5.61
CA ALA A 456 -11.95 32.03 -5.87
C ALA A 456 -13.24 32.60 -6.45
#